data_2b81e7f475aed44446a58e01f657c92c
#
_entry.id   2b81e7f475aed44446a58e01f657c92c
#
_cell.length_a   1.000
_cell.length_b   1.000
_cell.length_c   1.000
_cell.angle_alpha   90.00
_cell.angle_beta   90.00
_cell.angle_gamma   90.00
#
_symmetry.space_group_name_H-M   'P 1'
#
loop_
_entity.id
_entity.type
_entity.pdbx_description
1 polymer ?
#
loop_
_entity_poly.entity_id
_entity_poly.type
_entity_poly.pdbx_seq_one_letter_code
_entity_poly.pdbx_strand_id
1 'polypeptide(L)'
;MRTSGRISFILLLLVGTLLFTACPQRESISKIMADPGRYRNKEVGITGTVTDSYGAMGVGTYEIDDGTGRMWVATRRGVPARGARVGAKGRIMPTFSFGGRSFATVMEETDRRAKD
;
A
#
# COMPACT_ATOMS: atom_id res chain seq x y z
N MET A 1 16.74 38.33 25.93
CA MET A 1 15.54 38.60 25.16
C MET A 1 15.65 38.21 23.70
N ARG A 2 16.79 38.35 23.08
CA ARG A 2 16.96 37.97 21.65
C ARG A 2 17.00 36.45 21.43
N THR A 3 17.26 35.65 22.44
CA THR A 3 17.38 34.19 22.35
C THR A 3 16.04 33.44 22.43
N SER A 4 15.01 34.02 23.06
CA SER A 4 13.69 33.37 23.19
C SER A 4 12.92 33.24 21.86
N GLY A 5 13.06 34.20 20.95
CA GLY A 5 12.44 34.12 19.63
C GLY A 5 13.02 33.05 18.72
N ARG A 6 14.32 32.78 18.84
CA ARG A 6 15.01 31.72 18.07
C ARG A 6 14.62 30.31 18.53
N ILE A 7 14.45 30.12 19.83
CA ILE A 7 14.06 28.83 20.42
C ILE A 7 12.63 28.47 20.01
N SER A 8 11.70 29.44 20.02
CA SER A 8 10.33 29.23 19.57
C SER A 8 10.24 28.85 18.10
N PHE A 9 11.09 29.43 17.25
CA PHE A 9 11.15 29.12 15.82
C PHE A 9 11.64 27.70 15.56
N ILE A 10 12.64 27.24 16.29
CA ILE A 10 13.19 25.88 16.20
C ILE A 10 12.15 24.83 16.64
N LEU A 11 11.38 25.10 17.69
CA LEU A 11 10.30 24.25 18.18
C LEU A 11 9.20 24.09 17.13
N LEU A 12 8.81 25.12 16.42
CA LEU A 12 7.82 25.08 15.35
C LEU A 12 8.29 24.22 14.17
N LEU A 13 9.55 24.30 13.80
CA LEU A 13 10.15 23.45 12.74
C LEU A 13 10.14 21.97 13.12
N LEU A 14 10.44 21.62 14.35
CA LEU A 14 10.41 20.24 14.84
C LEU A 14 9.01 19.64 14.82
N VAL A 15 7.99 20.38 15.21
CA VAL A 15 6.60 19.94 15.16
C VAL A 15 6.14 19.72 13.71
N GLY A 16 6.53 20.60 12.77
CA GLY A 16 6.23 20.45 11.36
C GLY A 16 6.85 19.19 10.75
N THR A 17 8.08 18.84 11.13
CA THR A 17 8.78 17.64 10.67
C THR A 17 8.08 16.35 11.13
N LEU A 18 7.58 16.31 12.36
CA LEU A 18 6.87 15.15 12.91
C LEU A 18 5.55 14.86 12.19
N LEU A 19 4.86 15.86 11.67
CA LEU A 19 3.61 15.69 10.94
C LEU A 19 3.81 15.00 9.57
N PHE A 20 4.98 15.12 8.94
CA PHE A 20 5.28 14.47 7.66
C PHE A 20 5.61 12.99 7.77
N THR A 21 5.89 12.46 8.96
CA THR A 21 6.24 11.04 9.16
C THR A 21 5.04 10.12 9.31
N ALA A 22 3.80 10.66 9.36
CA ALA A 22 2.58 9.91 9.59
C ALA A 22 1.94 9.33 8.32
N CYS A 23 2.43 9.64 7.12
CA CYS A 23 1.85 9.14 5.86
C CYS A 23 2.46 7.80 5.46
N PRO A 24 1.63 6.78 5.05
CA PRO A 24 2.16 5.53 4.52
C PRO A 24 2.97 5.81 3.25
N GLN A 25 4.12 5.15 3.12
CA GLN A 25 5.00 5.34 1.98
C GLN A 25 4.48 4.56 0.77
N ARG A 26 4.54 5.22 -0.40
CA ARG A 26 4.36 4.54 -1.67
C ARG A 26 5.63 3.78 -2.02
N GLU A 27 5.49 2.50 -2.32
CA GLU A 27 6.60 1.63 -2.66
C GLU A 27 6.43 1.00 -4.04
N SER A 28 7.55 0.62 -4.66
CA SER A 28 7.49 -0.18 -5.88
C SER A 28 7.26 -1.65 -5.53
N ILE A 29 6.50 -2.34 -6.37
CA ILE A 29 6.23 -3.76 -6.17
C ILE A 29 7.53 -4.57 -6.21
N SER A 30 8.47 -4.24 -7.09
CA SER A 30 9.75 -4.93 -7.17
C SER A 30 10.54 -4.88 -5.86
N LYS A 31 10.52 -3.75 -5.16
CA LYS A 31 11.19 -3.62 -3.86
C LYS A 31 10.51 -4.47 -2.78
N ILE A 32 9.19 -4.48 -2.76
CA ILE A 32 8.43 -5.29 -1.80
C ILE A 32 8.69 -6.78 -2.05
N MET A 33 8.65 -7.21 -3.30
CA MET A 33 8.86 -8.62 -3.67
C MET A 33 10.30 -9.09 -3.44
N ALA A 34 11.27 -8.19 -3.54
CA ALA A 34 12.67 -8.51 -3.27
C ALA A 34 12.95 -8.78 -1.79
N ASP A 35 12.23 -8.10 -0.88
CA ASP A 35 12.41 -8.25 0.57
C ASP A 35 11.10 -8.03 1.31
N PRO A 36 10.14 -8.97 1.22
CA PRO A 36 8.84 -8.80 1.87
C PRO A 36 8.91 -8.65 3.39
N GLY A 37 9.88 -9.29 4.02
CA GLY A 37 10.06 -9.23 5.47
C GLY A 37 10.32 -7.82 6.00
N ARG A 38 10.94 -6.98 5.19
CA ARG A 38 11.20 -5.57 5.54
C ARG A 38 9.91 -4.76 5.70
N TYR A 39 8.86 -5.14 4.98
CA TYR A 39 7.58 -4.44 4.96
C TYR A 39 6.53 -5.07 5.86
N ARG A 40 6.86 -6.17 6.54
CA ARG A 40 5.93 -6.86 7.44
C ARG A 40 5.46 -5.93 8.53
N ASN A 41 4.14 -5.94 8.80
CA ASN A 41 3.48 -5.09 9.80
C ASN A 41 3.52 -3.59 9.49
N LYS A 42 3.90 -3.21 8.27
CA LYS A 42 3.86 -1.82 7.80
C LYS A 42 2.76 -1.66 6.77
N GLU A 43 2.08 -0.53 6.81
CA GLU A 43 1.16 -0.15 5.76
C GLU A 43 1.93 0.49 4.61
N VAL A 44 1.78 -0.05 3.41
CA VAL A 44 2.42 0.45 2.20
C VAL A 44 1.39 0.76 1.14
N GLY A 45 1.72 1.66 0.23
CA GLY A 45 0.88 1.99 -0.92
C GLY A 45 1.53 1.54 -2.22
N ILE A 46 0.73 0.96 -3.11
CA ILE A 46 1.15 0.63 -4.48
C ILE A 46 0.14 1.20 -5.47
N THR A 47 0.61 1.61 -6.64
CA THR A 47 -0.25 2.17 -7.69
C THR A 47 0.07 1.51 -9.01
N GLY A 48 -0.96 1.06 -9.73
CA GLY A 48 -0.75 0.44 -11.02
C GLY A 48 -2.06 0.04 -11.69
N THR A 49 -1.93 -0.84 -12.67
CA THR A 49 -3.05 -1.34 -13.47
C THR A 49 -3.44 -2.74 -13.02
N VAL A 50 -4.73 -2.98 -12.89
CA VAL A 50 -5.26 -4.30 -12.54
C VAL A 50 -5.14 -5.21 -13.75
N THR A 51 -4.39 -6.30 -13.60
CA THR A 51 -4.15 -7.27 -14.66
C THR A 51 -5.04 -8.50 -14.53
N ASP A 52 -5.51 -8.80 -13.34
CA ASP A 52 -6.39 -9.93 -13.09
C ASP A 52 -7.24 -9.69 -11.84
N SER A 53 -8.41 -10.33 -11.78
CA SER A 53 -9.36 -10.17 -10.66
C SER A 53 -10.14 -11.45 -10.46
N TYR A 54 -10.24 -11.90 -9.20
CA TYR A 54 -11.08 -13.01 -8.77
C TYR A 54 -11.86 -12.59 -7.54
N GLY A 55 -13.17 -12.62 -7.60
CA GLY A 55 -13.99 -12.20 -6.48
C GLY A 55 -15.36 -12.84 -6.47
N ALA A 56 -15.92 -12.99 -5.26
CA ALA A 56 -17.27 -13.43 -5.03
C ALA A 56 -17.76 -12.86 -3.71
N MET A 57 -19.00 -12.34 -3.67
CA MET A 57 -19.65 -11.82 -2.46
C MET A 57 -18.87 -10.72 -1.75
N GLY A 58 -18.23 -9.83 -2.51
CA GLY A 58 -17.48 -8.70 -1.95
C GLY A 58 -16.08 -9.03 -1.44
N VAL A 59 -15.68 -10.30 -1.48
CA VAL A 59 -14.34 -10.76 -1.08
C VAL A 59 -13.61 -11.26 -2.30
N GLY A 60 -12.30 -11.04 -2.38
CA GLY A 60 -11.54 -11.55 -3.50
C GLY A 60 -10.10 -11.13 -3.48
N THR A 61 -9.47 -11.30 -4.63
CA THR A 61 -8.08 -10.92 -4.85
C THR A 61 -7.93 -10.37 -6.27
N TYR A 62 -7.03 -9.40 -6.42
CA TYR A 62 -6.72 -8.83 -7.72
C TYR A 62 -5.22 -8.56 -7.83
N GLU A 63 -4.71 -8.63 -9.05
CA GLU A 63 -3.29 -8.42 -9.34
C GLU A 63 -3.08 -7.01 -9.87
N ILE A 64 -2.08 -6.32 -9.33
CA ILE A 64 -1.64 -5.00 -9.78
C ILE A 64 -0.26 -5.12 -10.43
N ASP A 65 -0.09 -4.49 -11.58
CA ASP A 65 1.19 -4.30 -12.26
C ASP A 65 1.52 -2.80 -12.23
N ASP A 66 2.62 -2.44 -11.56
CA ASP A 66 3.08 -1.04 -11.46
C ASP A 66 4.20 -0.70 -12.44
N GLY A 67 4.52 -1.61 -13.36
CA GLY A 67 5.64 -1.46 -14.30
C GLY A 67 6.96 -2.00 -13.77
N THR A 68 7.10 -2.20 -12.46
CA THR A 68 8.29 -2.80 -11.83
C THR A 68 8.10 -4.26 -11.48
N GLY A 69 6.86 -4.69 -11.32
CA GLY A 69 6.50 -6.06 -10.95
C GLY A 69 4.99 -6.16 -10.77
N ARG A 70 4.57 -7.34 -10.33
CA ARG A 70 3.16 -7.66 -10.09
C ARG A 70 2.97 -8.18 -8.67
N MET A 71 1.83 -7.82 -8.07
CA MET A 71 1.48 -8.24 -6.72
C MET A 71 -0.01 -8.49 -6.62
N TRP A 72 -0.38 -9.55 -5.91
CA TRP A 72 -1.77 -9.83 -5.58
C TRP A 72 -2.20 -9.06 -4.33
N VAL A 73 -3.42 -8.58 -4.36
CA VAL A 73 -4.04 -7.81 -3.26
C VAL A 73 -5.32 -8.54 -2.84
N ALA A 74 -5.40 -8.89 -1.57
CA ALA A 74 -6.63 -9.45 -0.99
C ALA A 74 -7.52 -8.32 -0.50
N THR A 75 -8.82 -8.38 -0.84
CA THR A 75 -9.77 -7.31 -0.52
C THR A 75 -11.09 -7.87 0.03
N ARG A 76 -11.74 -7.09 0.87
CA ARG A 76 -13.11 -7.33 1.33
C ARG A 76 -14.08 -6.27 0.81
N ARG A 77 -13.64 -5.45 -0.14
CA ARG A 77 -14.41 -4.32 -0.70
C ARG A 77 -14.84 -4.54 -2.13
N GLY A 78 -14.81 -5.79 -2.60
CA GLY A 78 -15.03 -6.10 -4.00
C GLY A 78 -13.78 -5.88 -4.83
N VAL A 79 -13.66 -6.60 -5.94
CA VAL A 79 -12.48 -6.51 -6.81
C VAL A 79 -12.71 -5.45 -7.90
N PRO A 80 -11.67 -4.68 -8.25
CA PRO A 80 -11.75 -3.76 -9.39
C PRO A 80 -11.74 -4.52 -10.71
N ALA A 81 -12.19 -3.87 -11.77
CA ALA A 81 -12.18 -4.44 -13.11
C ALA A 81 -10.74 -4.54 -13.65
N ARG A 82 -10.51 -5.54 -14.51
CA ARG A 82 -9.26 -5.61 -15.29
C ARG A 82 -9.09 -4.35 -16.12
N GLY A 83 -7.88 -3.84 -16.18
CA GLY A 83 -7.55 -2.62 -16.89
C GLY A 83 -7.74 -1.35 -16.05
N ALA A 84 -8.41 -1.43 -14.91
CA ALA A 84 -8.57 -0.28 -14.02
C ALA A 84 -7.22 0.15 -13.44
N ARG A 85 -7.04 1.44 -13.30
CA ARG A 85 -5.87 1.98 -12.61
C ARG A 85 -6.24 2.32 -11.18
N VAL A 86 -5.51 1.77 -10.23
CA VAL A 86 -5.84 1.90 -8.81
C VAL A 86 -4.61 2.20 -7.95
N GLY A 87 -4.84 2.87 -6.84
CA GLY A 87 -3.89 2.96 -5.75
C GLY A 87 -4.43 2.14 -4.58
N ALA A 88 -3.70 1.13 -4.15
CA ALA A 88 -4.07 0.28 -3.02
C ALA A 88 -3.12 0.52 -1.85
N LYS A 89 -3.68 0.56 -0.65
CA LYS A 89 -2.92 0.59 0.60
C LYS A 89 -3.21 -0.67 1.39
N GLY A 90 -2.21 -1.19 2.04
CA GLY A 90 -2.41 -2.37 2.86
C GLY A 90 -1.14 -2.88 3.50
N ARG A 91 -1.27 -4.02 4.17
CA ARG A 91 -0.18 -4.69 4.87
C ARG A 91 0.28 -5.90 4.09
N ILE A 92 1.57 -6.16 4.13
CA ILE A 92 2.15 -7.29 3.41
C ILE A 92 1.98 -8.56 4.26
N MET A 93 1.41 -9.60 3.63
CA MET A 93 1.16 -10.91 4.24
C MET A 93 1.96 -11.98 3.51
N PRO A 94 2.40 -13.05 4.23
CA PRO A 94 3.17 -14.11 3.58
C PRO A 94 2.36 -14.95 2.59
N THR A 95 1.10 -15.25 2.91
CA THR A 95 0.23 -16.04 2.03
C THR A 95 -1.23 -15.66 2.20
N PHE A 96 -2.03 -15.91 1.17
CA PHE A 96 -3.48 -15.77 1.18
C PHE A 96 -4.10 -16.86 0.30
N SER A 97 -5.19 -17.47 0.73
CA SER A 97 -5.91 -18.48 -0.04
C SER A 97 -7.33 -18.02 -0.35
N PHE A 98 -7.74 -18.19 -1.59
CA PHE A 98 -9.07 -17.83 -2.05
C PHE A 98 -9.48 -18.74 -3.22
N GLY A 99 -10.70 -19.30 -3.16
CA GLY A 99 -11.24 -20.11 -4.24
C GLY A 99 -10.43 -21.37 -4.56
N GLY A 100 -9.80 -21.99 -3.54
CA GLY A 100 -8.93 -23.16 -3.73
C GLY A 100 -7.54 -22.85 -4.27
N ARG A 101 -7.21 -21.58 -4.44
CA ARG A 101 -5.93 -21.11 -4.94
C ARG A 101 -5.15 -20.37 -3.84
N SER A 102 -3.85 -20.56 -3.78
CA SER A 102 -2.96 -19.89 -2.83
C SER A 102 -2.10 -18.85 -3.53
N PHE A 103 -1.93 -17.70 -2.87
CA PHE A 103 -1.12 -16.59 -3.35
C PHE A 103 -0.02 -16.31 -2.34
N ALA A 104 1.23 -16.25 -2.77
CA ALA A 104 2.37 -15.92 -1.91
C ALA A 104 2.69 -14.44 -1.99
N THR A 105 3.09 -13.83 -0.87
CA THR A 105 3.41 -12.42 -0.74
C THR A 105 2.30 -11.53 -1.27
N VAL A 106 1.29 -11.35 -0.46
CA VAL A 106 0.04 -10.66 -0.82
C VAL A 106 -0.09 -9.41 0.05
N MET A 107 -0.70 -8.37 -0.51
CA MET A 107 -1.13 -7.22 0.27
C MET A 107 -2.55 -7.47 0.80
N GLU A 108 -2.76 -7.29 2.10
CA GLU A 108 -4.11 -7.21 2.67
C GLU A 108 -4.57 -5.74 2.56
N GLU A 109 -5.54 -5.48 1.70
CA GLU A 109 -6.00 -4.13 1.43
C GLU A 109 -6.68 -3.50 2.65
N THR A 110 -6.24 -2.30 3.02
CA THR A 110 -6.90 -1.46 4.03
C THR A 110 -7.64 -0.29 3.39
N ASP A 111 -7.22 0.15 2.21
CA ASP A 111 -7.91 1.18 1.44
C ASP A 111 -7.54 1.10 -0.03
N ARG A 112 -8.40 1.64 -0.89
CA ARG A 112 -8.19 1.66 -2.34
C ARG A 112 -8.84 2.89 -2.95
N ARG A 113 -8.16 3.48 -3.95
CA ARG A 113 -8.70 4.58 -4.73
C ARG A 113 -8.49 4.35 -6.22
N ALA A 114 -9.47 4.72 -7.02
CA ALA A 114 -9.30 4.78 -8.47
C ALA A 114 -8.29 5.87 -8.84
N LYS A 115 -7.47 5.60 -9.85
CA LYS A 115 -6.49 6.54 -10.40
C LYS A 115 -6.80 6.78 -11.88
N ASP A 116 -6.52 8.00 -12.32
CA ASP A 116 -6.66 8.38 -13.73
C ASP A 116 -5.41 8.04 -14.55
#